data_28af796a2e1b3e9c8e41f81c8e92b05c
#
_entry.id   28af796a2e1b3e9c8e41f81c8e92b05c
#
_cell.length_a   1.000
_cell.length_b   1.000
_cell.length_c   1.000
_cell.angle_alpha   90.00
_cell.angle_beta   90.00
_cell.angle_gamma   90.00
#
_symmetry.space_group_name_H-M   'P 1'
#
loop_
_entity.id
_entity.type
_entity.pdbx_description
1 polymer ?
#
loop_
_entity_poly.entity_id
_entity_poly.type
_entity_poly.pdbx_seq_one_letter_code
_entity_poly.pdbx_strand_id
1 'polypeptide(L)' 'MISVNQLDPLRDEGLAYFRKLLDAGVRAVSRTVNGTCHAGDWIFREALADVYLATVHDIKGFADSL' A
#
# COMPACT_ATOMS: atom_id res chain seq x y z
N MET A 1 5.36 5.81 -2.74
CA MET A 1 4.05 5.27 -2.28
C MET A 1 4.27 4.34 -1.11
N ILE A 2 3.47 4.47 -0.07
CA ILE A 2 3.46 3.54 1.06
C ILE A 2 2.19 2.70 0.96
N SER A 3 2.32 1.38 0.87
CA SER A 3 1.19 0.46 0.80
C SER A 3 1.16 -0.40 2.07
N VAL A 4 0.03 -0.39 2.75
CA VAL A 4 -0.17 -1.12 4.00
C VAL A 4 -1.42 -1.98 3.92
N ASN A 5 -1.50 -3.01 4.75
CA ASN A 5 -2.65 -3.90 4.85
C ASN A 5 -3.37 -3.68 6.18
N GLN A 6 -4.69 -3.69 6.15
CA GLN A 6 -5.51 -3.36 7.32
C GLN A 6 -5.19 -4.22 8.55
N LEU A 7 -5.01 -5.52 8.36
CA LEU A 7 -4.79 -6.48 9.44
C LEU A 7 -3.31 -6.69 9.78
N ASP A 8 -2.43 -5.86 9.23
CA ASP A 8 -0.99 -5.94 9.46
C ASP A 8 -0.63 -5.20 10.75
N PRO A 9 0.08 -5.83 11.71
CA PRO A 9 0.57 -5.14 12.88
C PRO A 9 1.47 -3.94 12.57
N LEU A 10 2.12 -3.91 11.40
CA LEU A 10 3.00 -2.82 10.97
C LEU A 10 2.27 -1.68 10.26
N ARG A 11 0.95 -1.76 10.12
CA ARG A 11 0.14 -0.75 9.40
C ARG A 11 0.36 0.65 9.95
N ASP A 12 0.28 0.81 11.27
CA ASP A 12 0.36 2.14 11.90
C ASP A 12 1.76 2.75 11.75
N GLU A 13 2.81 1.91 11.78
CA GLU A 13 4.17 2.36 11.52
C GLU A 13 4.33 2.85 10.08
N GLY A 14 3.76 2.13 9.11
CA GLY A 14 3.77 2.53 7.71
C GLY A 14 3.06 3.85 7.49
N LEU A 15 1.91 4.06 8.12
CA LEU A 15 1.16 5.31 8.01
C LEU A 15 1.89 6.48 8.71
N ALA A 16 2.55 6.21 9.84
CA ALA A 16 3.37 7.22 10.51
C ALA A 16 4.56 7.64 9.64
N TYR A 17 5.19 6.70 8.97
CA TYR A 17 6.27 6.98 8.03
C TYR A 17 5.78 7.84 6.85
N PHE A 18 4.62 7.53 6.31
CA PHE A 18 4.00 8.32 5.25
C PHE A 18 3.81 9.78 5.67
N ARG A 19 3.30 10.03 6.89
CA ARG A 19 3.13 11.39 7.40
C ARG A 19 4.46 12.13 7.54
N LYS A 20 5.51 11.45 7.97
CA LYS A 20 6.86 12.03 8.06
C LYS A 20 7.39 12.44 6.69
N LEU A 21 7.12 11.64 5.65
CA LEU A 21 7.49 12.00 4.28
C LEU A 21 6.79 13.28 3.83
N LEU A 22 5.49 13.41 4.10
CA LEU A 22 4.73 14.62 3.77
C LEU A 22 5.28 15.83 4.52
N ASP A 23 5.56 15.70 5.82
CA ASP A 23 6.09 16.80 6.64
C ASP A 23 7.47 17.27 6.15
N ALA A 24 8.26 16.37 5.57
CA ALA A 24 9.56 16.69 4.99
C ALA A 24 9.45 17.28 3.57
N GLY A 25 8.25 17.47 3.04
CA GLY A 25 8.04 18.01 1.70
C GLY A 25 8.26 16.98 0.59
N VAL A 26 8.31 15.71 0.93
CA VAL A 26 8.47 14.64 -0.07
C VAL A 26 7.11 14.28 -0.65
N ARG A 27 7.04 14.16 -1.99
CA ARG A 27 5.83 13.67 -2.65
C ARG A 27 5.59 12.21 -2.27
N ALA A 28 4.50 11.95 -1.58
CA ALA A 28 4.18 10.61 -1.10
C ALA A 28 2.68 10.35 -1.21
N VAL A 29 2.35 9.07 -1.42
CA VAL A 29 0.98 8.57 -1.46
C VAL A 29 0.93 7.33 -0.57
N SER A 30 -0.14 7.19 0.21
CA SER A 30 -0.39 5.95 0.95
C SER A 30 -1.63 5.26 0.42
N ARG A 31 -1.64 3.93 0.56
CA ARG A 31 -2.83 3.11 0.30
C ARG A 31 -2.96 2.07 1.40
N THR A 32 -4.19 1.75 1.78
CA THR A 32 -4.48 0.69 2.75
C THR A 32 -5.35 -0.37 2.07
N VAL A 33 -4.92 -1.61 2.11
CA VAL A 33 -5.69 -2.74 1.58
C VAL A 33 -6.48 -3.35 2.73
N ASN A 34 -7.78 -3.09 2.75
CA ASN A 34 -8.66 -3.59 3.81
C ASN A 34 -8.92 -5.08 3.64
N GLY A 35 -9.08 -5.78 4.78
CA GLY A 35 -9.37 -7.21 4.79
C GLY A 35 -8.17 -8.12 4.57
N THR A 36 -6.96 -7.57 4.46
CA THR A 36 -5.74 -8.36 4.23
C THR A 36 -4.74 -8.23 5.37
N CYS A 37 -3.90 -9.25 5.52
CA CYS A 37 -2.76 -9.25 6.44
C CYS A 37 -1.50 -8.78 5.71
N HIS A 38 -0.36 -8.76 6.42
CA HIS A 38 0.92 -8.32 5.87
C HIS A 38 1.24 -9.00 4.54
N ALA A 39 1.47 -8.20 3.52
CA ALA A 39 1.73 -8.65 2.14
C ALA A 39 0.64 -9.57 1.55
N GLY A 40 -0.57 -9.60 2.13
CA GLY A 40 -1.64 -10.48 1.69
C GLY A 40 -2.08 -10.23 0.26
N ASP A 41 -1.98 -8.98 -0.20
CA ASP A 41 -2.29 -8.61 -1.59
C ASP A 41 -1.29 -9.22 -2.60
N TRP A 42 -0.12 -9.66 -2.15
CA TRP A 42 0.87 -10.37 -2.96
C TRP A 42 0.84 -11.89 -2.74
N ILE A 43 0.81 -12.32 -1.46
CA ILE A 43 0.90 -13.73 -1.08
C ILE A 43 -0.29 -14.52 -1.59
N PHE A 44 -1.49 -13.94 -1.51
CA PHE A 44 -2.73 -14.62 -1.88
C PHE A 44 -3.23 -14.21 -3.26
N ARG A 45 -2.34 -13.98 -4.21
CA ARG A 45 -2.70 -13.48 -5.55
C ARG A 45 -3.70 -14.35 -6.30
N GLU A 46 -3.77 -15.67 -6.04
CA GLU A 46 -4.73 -16.56 -6.66
C GLU A 46 -6.09 -16.51 -5.94
N ALA A 47 -6.07 -16.52 -4.61
CA ALA A 47 -7.28 -16.44 -3.79
C ALA A 47 -7.90 -15.04 -3.78
N LEU A 48 -7.08 -14.00 -3.89
CA LEU A 48 -7.49 -12.59 -3.89
C LEU A 48 -7.05 -11.91 -5.19
N ALA A 49 -7.37 -12.49 -6.33
CA ALA A 49 -6.91 -12.03 -7.64
C ALA A 49 -7.31 -10.57 -7.92
N ASP A 50 -8.50 -10.15 -7.54
CA ASP A 50 -8.97 -8.77 -7.69
C ASP A 50 -8.14 -7.79 -6.86
N VAL A 51 -7.79 -8.16 -5.63
CA VAL A 51 -6.94 -7.35 -4.75
C VAL A 51 -5.53 -7.26 -5.33
N TYR A 52 -4.99 -8.38 -5.80
CA TYR A 52 -3.66 -8.40 -6.44
C TYR A 52 -3.61 -7.48 -7.66
N LEU A 53 -4.61 -7.56 -8.55
CA LEU A 53 -4.67 -6.72 -9.74
C LEU A 53 -4.80 -5.24 -9.38
N ALA A 54 -5.61 -4.90 -8.38
CA ALA A 54 -5.73 -3.53 -7.90
C ALA A 54 -4.38 -2.99 -7.38
N THR A 55 -3.62 -3.81 -6.67
CA THR A 55 -2.28 -3.45 -6.19
C THR A 55 -1.35 -3.15 -7.36
N VAL A 56 -1.33 -4.00 -8.38
CA VAL A 56 -0.52 -3.78 -9.59
C VAL A 56 -0.90 -2.48 -10.29
N HIS A 57 -2.19 -2.22 -10.44
CA HIS A 57 -2.69 -0.98 -11.06
C HIS A 57 -2.28 0.25 -10.27
N ASP A 58 -2.39 0.22 -8.95
CA ASP A 58 -2.06 1.37 -8.10
C ASP A 58 -0.56 1.68 -8.16
N ILE A 59 0.29 0.66 -8.12
CA ILE A 59 1.74 0.84 -8.23
C ILE A 59 2.09 1.43 -9.59
N LYS A 60 1.53 0.87 -10.66
CA LYS A 60 1.77 1.37 -12.02
C LYS A 60 1.28 2.81 -12.16
N GLY A 61 0.08 3.11 -11.69
CA GLY A 61 -0.48 4.46 -11.78
C GLY A 61 0.37 5.48 -11.05
N PHE A 62 0.86 5.16 -9.86
CA PHE A 62 1.75 6.06 -9.13
C PHE A 62 3.08 6.25 -9.85
N ALA A 63 3.70 5.16 -10.34
CA ALA A 63 4.96 5.24 -11.08
C ALA A 63 4.82 6.08 -12.35
N ASP A 64 3.72 5.92 -13.08
CA ASP A 64 3.45 6.69 -14.30
C ASP A 64 3.20 8.19 -14.02
N SER A 65 2.81 8.54 -12.79
CA SER A 65 2.57 9.92 -12.37
C SER A 65 3.85 10.70 -12.02
N LEU A 66 4.95 10.01 -11.88
CA LEU A 66 6.26 10.64 -11.57
C LEU A 66 6.91 11.24 -12.86
#